data_196cae42e34f40a273a9a5a9d5c474a3
#
_entry.id   196cae42e34f40a273a9a5a9d5c474a3
#
_cell.length_a   1.000
_cell.length_b   1.000
_cell.length_c   1.000
_cell.angle_alpha   90.00
_cell.angle_beta   90.00
_cell.angle_gamma   90.00
#
_symmetry.space_group_name_H-M   'P 1'
#
loop_
_entity.id
_entity.type
_entity.pdbx_description
1 polymer ?
#
loop_
_entity_poly.entity_id
_entity_poly.type
_entity_poly.pdbx_seq_one_letter_code
_entity_poly.pdbx_strand_id
1 'polypeptide(L)'
;MDSNKVTQFLMHPIFLGLLVMFSAYSVWNVTSGNIDPKTGQKMLLGSISLDELKEDPFQEWYASGFQDYDVDYQLISAIEDPNMYTYEVFLGTWCGDSRKEVPRIAKIFKTLGVPEENVKYICVDRDKVSPGNEQEGKDIRYVPTLIVNQGNKEIGRIVESPIGTLESDLLEIDLGIPPVPNYAQ
;
A
#
# COMPACT_ATOMS: atom_id res chain seq x y z
N MET A 1 77.63 -20.04 -16.60
CA MET A 1 76.98 -20.33 -17.90
C MET A 1 75.55 -20.63 -17.61
N ASP A 2 74.80 -19.61 -17.74
CA ASP A 2 73.63 -19.37 -18.59
C ASP A 2 72.38 -20.10 -18.14
N SER A 3 71.26 -19.55 -18.02
CA SER A 3 70.68 -18.32 -18.58
C SER A 3 69.30 -18.16 -17.94
N ASN A 4 68.95 -16.96 -17.59
CA ASN A 4 67.62 -16.47 -17.22
C ASN A 4 66.57 -16.80 -18.29
N LYS A 5 65.44 -17.34 -17.89
CA LYS A 5 64.16 -17.12 -18.60
C LYS A 5 63.10 -16.70 -17.59
N VAL A 6 62.94 -15.40 -17.50
CA VAL A 6 61.78 -14.72 -16.93
C VAL A 6 60.62 -14.96 -17.86
N THR A 7 59.65 -15.74 -17.43
CA THR A 7 58.40 -15.89 -18.17
C THR A 7 57.44 -14.76 -17.68
N GLN A 8 57.27 -13.73 -18.52
CA GLN A 8 56.26 -12.73 -18.36
C GLN A 8 54.87 -13.36 -18.54
N PHE A 9 54.11 -13.41 -17.45
CA PHE A 9 52.70 -13.69 -17.51
C PHE A 9 52.01 -12.40 -18.01
N LEU A 10 51.60 -12.39 -19.25
CA LEU A 10 50.67 -11.40 -19.82
C LEU A 10 49.33 -11.50 -19.10
N MET A 11 49.07 -10.57 -18.21
CA MET A 11 47.74 -10.35 -17.64
C MET A 11 46.84 -9.77 -18.73
N HIS A 12 45.89 -10.57 -19.20
CA HIS A 12 44.84 -10.12 -20.11
C HIS A 12 43.87 -9.17 -19.39
N PRO A 13 43.57 -8.00 -19.97
CA PRO A 13 42.61 -7.05 -19.35
C PRO A 13 41.16 -7.37 -19.72
N ILE A 14 40.74 -8.64 -19.54
CA ILE A 14 39.35 -9.05 -19.87
C ILE A 14 38.46 -9.21 -18.62
N PHE A 15 39.02 -9.10 -17.40
CA PHE A 15 38.23 -9.31 -16.19
C PHE A 15 37.70 -8.04 -15.51
N LEU A 16 37.93 -6.86 -16.06
CA LEU A 16 37.44 -5.59 -15.47
C LEU A 16 36.13 -5.07 -16.06
N GLY A 17 35.59 -5.76 -17.06
CA GLY A 17 34.36 -5.34 -17.75
C GLY A 17 33.04 -5.90 -17.22
N LEU A 18 33.06 -6.85 -16.28
CA LEU A 18 31.83 -7.58 -15.86
C LEU A 18 31.26 -7.17 -14.51
N LEU A 19 31.89 -6.22 -13.79
CA LEU A 19 31.43 -5.80 -12.46
C LEU A 19 30.65 -4.47 -12.44
N VAL A 20 30.43 -3.83 -13.58
CA VAL A 20 29.73 -2.53 -13.66
C VAL A 20 28.31 -2.64 -14.23
N MET A 21 27.92 -3.82 -14.69
CA MET A 21 26.59 -4.01 -15.32
C MET A 21 25.48 -4.46 -14.37
N PHE A 22 25.76 -4.66 -13.07
CA PHE A 22 24.75 -5.14 -12.12
C PHE A 22 24.15 -4.07 -11.20
N SER A 23 24.58 -2.81 -11.31
CA SER A 23 24.04 -1.71 -10.48
C SER A 23 23.07 -0.77 -11.21
N ALA A 24 22.76 -1.02 -12.49
CA ALA A 24 21.88 -0.16 -13.29
C ALA A 24 20.43 -0.67 -13.41
N TYR A 25 20.09 -1.80 -12.78
CA TYR A 25 18.73 -2.37 -12.89
C TYR A 25 17.77 -1.98 -11.75
N SER A 26 18.20 -1.14 -10.81
CA SER A 26 17.38 -0.81 -9.63
C SER A 26 16.81 0.62 -9.63
N VAL A 27 16.90 1.38 -10.70
CA VAL A 27 16.50 2.81 -10.69
C VAL A 27 15.49 3.18 -11.79
N TRP A 28 14.79 2.22 -12.39
CA TRP A 28 13.78 2.53 -13.40
C TRP A 28 12.39 1.92 -13.08
N ASN A 29 11.95 2.10 -11.82
CA ASN A 29 10.53 2.21 -11.52
C ASN A 29 10.20 3.67 -11.18
N VAL A 30 10.64 4.59 -12.03
CA VAL A 30 10.00 5.90 -12.07
C VAL A 30 8.63 5.66 -12.66
N THR A 31 7.64 5.73 -11.81
CA THR A 31 6.22 5.79 -12.09
C THR A 31 5.96 6.75 -13.26
N SER A 32 5.98 6.25 -14.49
CA SER A 32 5.27 6.89 -15.59
C SER A 32 3.83 6.91 -15.12
N GLY A 33 3.35 8.08 -14.70
CA GLY A 33 2.06 8.23 -14.04
C GLY A 33 0.99 7.59 -14.90
N ASN A 34 0.40 6.52 -14.41
CA ASN A 34 -0.71 5.89 -15.07
C ASN A 34 -1.83 6.93 -15.18
N ILE A 35 -2.44 7.01 -16.35
CA ILE A 35 -3.52 7.97 -16.64
C ILE A 35 -4.84 7.22 -16.53
N ASP A 36 -5.74 7.76 -15.73
CA ASP A 36 -7.11 7.28 -15.65
C ASP A 36 -7.81 7.45 -17.01
N PRO A 37 -8.21 6.36 -17.69
CA PRO A 37 -8.77 6.42 -19.03
C PRO A 37 -10.11 7.17 -19.10
N LYS A 38 -10.82 7.33 -17.97
CA LYS A 38 -12.10 8.01 -17.90
C LYS A 38 -11.95 9.53 -17.73
N THR A 39 -10.94 9.98 -16.97
CA THR A 39 -10.80 11.39 -16.60
C THR A 39 -9.58 12.06 -17.23
N GLY A 40 -8.62 11.28 -17.73
CA GLY A 40 -7.34 11.80 -18.20
C GLY A 40 -6.41 12.29 -17.08
N GLN A 41 -6.78 12.08 -15.82
CA GLN A 41 -5.98 12.49 -14.67
C GLN A 41 -4.94 11.42 -14.28
N LYS A 42 -3.85 11.85 -13.64
CA LYS A 42 -2.88 10.93 -13.06
C LYS A 42 -3.54 10.05 -12.01
N MET A 43 -3.24 8.76 -12.01
CA MET A 43 -3.60 7.80 -10.95
C MET A 43 -2.38 6.99 -10.54
N LEU A 44 -2.40 6.44 -9.33
CA LEU A 44 -1.39 5.50 -8.85
C LEU A 44 -1.87 4.07 -9.08
N LEU A 45 -0.93 3.15 -9.30
CA LEU A 45 -1.18 1.71 -9.41
C LEU A 45 -0.09 0.92 -8.69
N GLY A 46 -0.47 -0.22 -8.11
CA GLY A 46 0.43 -1.10 -7.37
C GLY A 46 0.59 -0.69 -5.91
N SER A 47 1.53 -1.34 -5.24
CA SER A 47 1.86 -1.01 -3.84
C SER A 47 2.51 0.36 -3.77
N ILE A 48 2.03 1.19 -2.86
CA ILE A 48 2.50 2.56 -2.64
C ILE A 48 2.86 2.80 -1.18
N SER A 49 3.70 3.80 -0.93
CA SER A 49 3.82 4.45 0.37
C SER A 49 2.81 5.60 0.48
N LEU A 50 2.44 5.98 1.71
CA LEU A 50 1.58 7.16 1.92
C LEU A 50 2.24 8.47 1.48
N ASP A 51 3.56 8.51 1.34
CA ASP A 51 4.27 9.71 0.85
C ASP A 51 3.90 10.04 -0.59
N GLU A 52 3.58 9.03 -1.41
CA GLU A 52 3.12 9.27 -2.78
C GLU A 52 1.74 9.97 -2.83
N LEU A 53 0.92 9.83 -1.79
CA LEU A 53 -0.34 10.57 -1.66
C LEU A 53 -0.16 12.01 -1.14
N LYS A 54 1.03 12.35 -0.64
CA LYS A 54 1.38 13.71 -0.19
C LYS A 54 1.91 14.59 -1.33
N GLU A 55 2.04 14.01 -2.53
CA GLU A 55 2.50 14.70 -3.74
C GLU A 55 1.35 15.05 -4.68
N ASP A 56 1.55 16.03 -5.56
CA ASP A 56 0.57 16.38 -6.59
C ASP A 56 0.29 15.22 -7.57
N PRO A 57 -0.95 15.01 -7.97
CA PRO A 57 -2.17 15.80 -7.69
C PRO A 57 -3.00 15.27 -6.49
N PHE A 58 -2.45 14.45 -5.62
CA PHE A 58 -3.18 13.75 -4.55
C PHE A 58 -3.16 14.50 -3.22
N GLN A 59 -2.16 15.36 -3.02
CA GLN A 59 -1.86 16.05 -1.76
C GLN A 59 -3.08 16.77 -1.17
N GLU A 60 -3.85 17.49 -1.99
CA GLU A 60 -4.94 18.33 -1.51
C GLU A 60 -5.98 17.50 -0.73
N TRP A 61 -6.53 16.45 -1.35
CA TRP A 61 -7.56 15.63 -0.71
C TRP A 61 -7.00 14.75 0.42
N TYR A 62 -5.73 14.29 0.30
CA TYR A 62 -5.12 13.47 1.33
C TYR A 62 -4.84 14.30 2.59
N ALA A 63 -4.22 15.47 2.45
CA ALA A 63 -3.91 16.33 3.58
C ALA A 63 -5.17 16.83 4.30
N SER A 64 -6.17 17.32 3.56
CA SER A 64 -7.44 17.75 4.13
C SER A 64 -8.15 16.62 4.85
N GLY A 65 -8.33 15.46 4.19
CA GLY A 65 -9.01 14.31 4.80
C GLY A 65 -8.29 13.77 6.05
N PHE A 66 -6.95 13.85 6.06
CA PHE A 66 -6.15 13.44 7.23
C PHE A 66 -6.22 14.47 8.37
N GLN A 67 -6.18 15.77 8.07
CA GLN A 67 -6.17 16.84 9.08
C GLN A 67 -7.55 17.01 9.72
N ASP A 68 -8.60 17.03 8.88
CA ASP A 68 -9.96 17.41 9.30
C ASP A 68 -10.72 16.25 9.96
N TYR A 69 -10.25 15.01 9.82
CA TYR A 69 -10.90 13.87 10.45
C TYR A 69 -10.67 13.86 11.96
N ASP A 70 -11.74 13.82 12.73
CA ASP A 70 -11.71 13.69 14.20
C ASP A 70 -11.85 12.23 14.58
N VAL A 71 -10.78 11.64 15.12
CA VAL A 71 -10.73 10.21 15.49
C VAL A 71 -11.45 9.99 16.81
N ASP A 72 -12.37 9.05 16.86
CA ASP A 72 -13.01 8.62 18.11
C ASP A 72 -12.03 7.79 18.96
N TYR A 73 -11.29 8.50 19.83
CA TYR A 73 -10.32 7.90 20.75
C TYR A 73 -10.96 6.91 21.73
N GLN A 74 -12.23 7.08 22.06
CA GLN A 74 -12.92 6.18 23.00
C GLN A 74 -13.08 4.79 22.36
N LEU A 75 -13.51 4.73 21.09
CA LEU A 75 -13.68 3.48 20.36
C LEU A 75 -12.33 2.81 20.07
N ILE A 76 -11.36 3.53 19.53
CA ILE A 76 -10.07 2.91 19.16
C ILE A 76 -9.26 2.46 20.37
N SER A 77 -9.40 3.11 21.53
CA SER A 77 -8.69 2.69 22.75
C SER A 77 -9.20 1.36 23.33
N ALA A 78 -10.34 0.85 22.85
CA ALA A 78 -10.87 -0.46 23.20
C ALA A 78 -10.26 -1.59 22.37
N ILE A 79 -9.53 -1.31 21.29
CA ILE A 79 -8.75 -2.30 20.53
C ILE A 79 -7.50 -2.63 21.33
N GLU A 80 -7.39 -3.88 21.82
CA GLU A 80 -6.35 -4.23 22.80
C GLU A 80 -4.93 -4.22 22.22
N ASP A 81 -4.71 -4.87 21.08
CA ASP A 81 -3.40 -4.95 20.43
C ASP A 81 -3.51 -4.83 18.90
N PRO A 82 -3.58 -3.61 18.38
CA PRO A 82 -3.67 -3.39 16.92
C PRO A 82 -2.44 -3.89 16.15
N ASN A 83 -1.32 -4.16 16.84
CA ASN A 83 -0.07 -4.59 16.21
C ASN A 83 -0.05 -6.11 15.93
N MET A 84 -0.99 -6.87 16.49
CA MET A 84 -1.13 -8.29 16.17
C MET A 84 -1.72 -8.53 14.77
N TYR A 85 -2.24 -7.49 14.14
CA TYR A 85 -2.88 -7.54 12.82
C TYR A 85 -1.96 -7.01 11.72
N THR A 86 -2.24 -7.45 10.49
CA THR A 86 -1.77 -6.79 9.28
C THR A 86 -2.96 -6.29 8.49
N TYR A 87 -2.75 -5.17 7.80
CA TYR A 87 -3.80 -4.43 7.12
C TYR A 87 -3.47 -4.29 5.64
N GLU A 88 -4.46 -4.51 4.79
CA GLU A 88 -4.34 -4.25 3.35
C GLU A 88 -5.43 -3.27 2.94
N VAL A 89 -5.03 -2.13 2.41
CA VAL A 89 -5.93 -1.08 1.94
C VAL A 89 -5.86 -1.02 0.43
N PHE A 90 -6.85 -1.60 -0.23
CA PHE A 90 -7.03 -1.46 -1.66
C PHE A 90 -7.75 -0.15 -1.95
N LEU A 91 -7.20 0.67 -2.83
CA LEU A 91 -7.73 2.00 -3.12
C LEU A 91 -7.62 2.37 -4.60
N GLY A 92 -8.49 3.26 -5.05
CA GLY A 92 -8.35 3.90 -6.35
C GLY A 92 -8.18 5.41 -6.16
N THR A 93 -7.06 5.99 -6.57
CA THR A 93 -6.86 7.45 -6.48
C THR A 93 -7.84 8.23 -7.36
N TRP A 94 -8.54 7.55 -8.26
CA TRP A 94 -9.64 8.02 -9.10
C TRP A 94 -11.02 7.93 -8.42
N CYS A 95 -11.14 7.21 -7.28
CA CYS A 95 -12.40 6.96 -6.57
C CYS A 95 -12.64 7.99 -5.48
N GLY A 96 -13.85 8.58 -5.45
CA GLY A 96 -14.24 9.56 -4.43
C GLY A 96 -14.23 8.99 -3.02
N ASP A 97 -14.74 7.75 -2.83
CA ASP A 97 -14.77 7.10 -1.53
C ASP A 97 -13.36 6.78 -1.03
N SER A 98 -12.45 6.35 -1.92
CA SER A 98 -11.04 6.17 -1.55
C SER A 98 -10.40 7.49 -1.10
N ARG A 99 -10.65 8.59 -1.81
CA ARG A 99 -10.14 9.92 -1.44
C ARG A 99 -10.67 10.41 -0.08
N LYS A 100 -11.89 9.98 0.27
CA LYS A 100 -12.52 10.30 1.55
C LYS A 100 -12.00 9.42 2.68
N GLU A 101 -11.99 8.10 2.50
CA GLU A 101 -11.79 7.17 3.61
C GLU A 101 -10.29 6.82 3.86
N VAL A 102 -9.45 6.79 2.80
CA VAL A 102 -8.03 6.40 2.97
C VAL A 102 -7.26 7.33 3.91
N PRO A 103 -7.34 8.66 3.82
CA PRO A 103 -6.66 9.53 4.78
C PRO A 103 -7.16 9.37 6.22
N ARG A 104 -8.44 9.03 6.40
CA ARG A 104 -9.05 8.75 7.72
C ARG A 104 -8.50 7.46 8.31
N ILE A 105 -8.46 6.38 7.50
CA ILE A 105 -7.85 5.10 7.87
C ILE A 105 -6.39 5.32 8.28
N ALA A 106 -5.64 6.07 7.48
CA ALA A 106 -4.25 6.39 7.80
C ALA A 106 -4.11 7.17 9.12
N LYS A 107 -5.03 8.09 9.41
CA LYS A 107 -5.03 8.82 10.69
C LYS A 107 -5.35 7.90 11.87
N ILE A 108 -6.33 7.00 11.73
CA ILE A 108 -6.65 6.02 12.76
C ILE A 108 -5.44 5.13 13.04
N PHE A 109 -4.79 4.55 12.02
CA PHE A 109 -3.61 3.70 12.20
C PHE A 109 -2.44 4.44 12.86
N LYS A 110 -2.19 5.70 12.45
CA LYS A 110 -1.21 6.54 13.13
C LYS A 110 -1.56 6.75 14.61
N THR A 111 -2.83 6.98 14.93
CA THR A 111 -3.31 7.20 16.29
C THR A 111 -3.21 5.94 17.15
N LEU A 112 -3.50 4.77 16.56
CA LEU A 112 -3.31 3.46 17.19
C LEU A 112 -1.83 3.04 17.34
N GLY A 113 -0.90 3.75 16.69
CA GLY A 113 0.52 3.39 16.68
C GLY A 113 0.82 2.12 15.86
N VAL A 114 -0.02 1.80 14.87
CA VAL A 114 0.23 0.67 13.96
C VAL A 114 1.51 0.93 13.16
N PRO A 115 2.50 0.00 13.18
CA PRO A 115 3.71 0.12 12.40
C PRO A 115 3.43 0.16 10.90
N GLU A 116 4.18 0.96 10.14
CA GLU A 116 3.99 1.07 8.69
C GLU A 116 4.17 -0.28 7.97
N GLU A 117 5.07 -1.12 8.44
CA GLU A 117 5.29 -2.48 7.90
C GLU A 117 4.09 -3.41 8.06
N ASN A 118 3.17 -3.10 8.97
CA ASN A 118 1.93 -3.86 9.15
C ASN A 118 0.81 -3.41 8.21
N VAL A 119 1.02 -2.34 7.42
CA VAL A 119 0.00 -1.78 6.53
C VAL A 119 0.49 -1.77 5.09
N LYS A 120 -0.28 -2.36 4.18
CA LYS A 120 -0.04 -2.28 2.73
C LYS A 120 -1.12 -1.43 2.08
N TYR A 121 -0.70 -0.41 1.35
CA TYR A 121 -1.60 0.38 0.50
C TYR A 121 -1.39 -0.04 -0.95
N ILE A 122 -2.46 -0.51 -1.60
CA ILE A 122 -2.43 -1.08 -2.95
C ILE A 122 -3.40 -0.30 -3.83
N CYS A 123 -2.85 0.45 -4.78
CA CYS A 123 -3.63 1.18 -5.77
C CYS A 123 -4.05 0.26 -6.92
N VAL A 124 -5.33 0.33 -7.28
CA VAL A 124 -5.92 -0.43 -8.38
C VAL A 124 -6.52 0.49 -9.43
N ASP A 125 -6.63 -0.02 -10.66
CA ASP A 125 -7.33 0.62 -11.75
C ASP A 125 -8.87 0.53 -11.58
N ARG A 126 -9.63 0.98 -12.60
CA ARG A 126 -11.11 0.96 -12.54
C ARG A 126 -11.71 -0.44 -12.57
N ASP A 127 -10.96 -1.42 -13.06
CA ASP A 127 -11.34 -2.83 -13.06
C ASP A 127 -10.91 -3.54 -11.77
N LYS A 128 -10.34 -2.80 -10.81
CA LYS A 128 -9.80 -3.26 -9.52
C LYS A 128 -8.60 -4.19 -9.69
N VAL A 129 -7.82 -3.95 -10.75
CA VAL A 129 -6.58 -4.70 -11.03
C VAL A 129 -5.38 -3.85 -10.63
N SER A 130 -4.43 -4.47 -9.98
CA SER A 130 -3.12 -3.94 -9.64
C SER A 130 -2.04 -4.59 -10.51
N PRO A 131 -0.98 -3.89 -10.91
CA PRO A 131 0.08 -4.46 -11.74
C PRO A 131 0.77 -5.68 -11.15
N GLY A 132 0.80 -5.80 -9.83
CA GLY A 132 1.36 -6.95 -9.10
C GLY A 132 0.35 -8.06 -8.84
N ASN A 133 -0.90 -7.92 -9.29
CA ASN A 133 -2.00 -8.86 -9.03
C ASN A 133 -2.29 -9.08 -7.53
N GLU A 134 -2.01 -8.10 -6.68
CA GLU A 134 -2.20 -8.20 -5.23
C GLU A 134 -3.66 -8.41 -4.82
N GLN A 135 -4.62 -8.10 -5.71
CA GLN A 135 -6.05 -8.33 -5.52
C GLN A 135 -6.47 -9.78 -5.74
N GLU A 136 -5.63 -10.63 -6.36
CA GLU A 136 -6.01 -12.02 -6.67
C GLU A 136 -6.39 -12.80 -5.40
N GLY A 137 -7.53 -13.49 -5.48
CA GLY A 137 -8.07 -14.27 -4.38
C GLY A 137 -8.71 -13.49 -3.25
N LYS A 138 -8.77 -12.12 -3.32
CA LYS A 138 -9.28 -11.26 -2.25
C LYS A 138 -10.68 -10.69 -2.50
N ASP A 139 -11.28 -10.97 -3.65
CA ASP A 139 -12.63 -10.50 -4.04
C ASP A 139 -12.80 -8.97 -3.86
N ILE A 140 -11.88 -8.20 -4.44
CA ILE A 140 -11.93 -6.73 -4.40
C ILE A 140 -12.93 -6.22 -5.44
N ARG A 141 -14.16 -5.98 -5.01
CA ARG A 141 -15.26 -5.51 -5.88
C ARG A 141 -15.37 -3.99 -5.89
N TYR A 142 -15.08 -3.37 -4.77
CA TYR A 142 -15.22 -1.92 -4.55
C TYR A 142 -13.96 -1.37 -3.89
N VAL A 143 -13.78 -0.05 -3.97
CA VAL A 143 -12.66 0.63 -3.30
C VAL A 143 -13.13 1.95 -2.66
N PRO A 144 -12.60 2.28 -1.46
CA PRO A 144 -11.55 1.51 -0.76
C PRO A 144 -12.08 0.20 -0.17
N THR A 145 -11.21 -0.79 -0.05
CA THR A 145 -11.44 -1.97 0.78
C THR A 145 -10.29 -2.10 1.76
N LEU A 146 -10.59 -2.01 3.04
CA LEU A 146 -9.66 -2.31 4.12
C LEU A 146 -9.89 -3.76 4.57
N ILE A 147 -8.85 -4.59 4.46
CA ILE A 147 -8.83 -5.97 4.95
C ILE A 147 -7.99 -6.03 6.22
N VAL A 148 -8.51 -6.66 7.26
CA VAL A 148 -7.80 -6.91 8.51
C VAL A 148 -7.48 -8.39 8.60
N ASN A 149 -6.18 -8.71 8.75
CA ASN A 149 -5.71 -10.08 8.83
C ASN A 149 -5.07 -10.36 10.20
N GLN A 150 -5.31 -11.55 10.73
CA GLN A 150 -4.58 -12.10 11.85
C GLN A 150 -3.74 -13.29 11.37
N GLY A 151 -2.43 -13.12 11.31
CA GLY A 151 -1.56 -14.04 10.60
C GLY A 151 -1.92 -14.10 9.11
N ASN A 152 -2.23 -15.29 8.59
CA ASN A 152 -2.60 -15.50 7.18
C ASN A 152 -4.13 -15.56 6.96
N LYS A 153 -4.93 -15.21 7.96
CA LYS A 153 -6.38 -15.31 7.89
C LYS A 153 -7.01 -13.92 7.94
N GLU A 154 -7.85 -13.61 6.97
CA GLU A 154 -8.73 -12.46 7.05
C GLU A 154 -9.74 -12.67 8.18
N ILE A 155 -9.86 -11.68 9.08
CA ILE A 155 -10.81 -11.68 10.18
C ILE A 155 -11.97 -10.69 9.98
N GLY A 156 -11.84 -9.78 9.01
CA GLY A 156 -12.88 -8.84 8.64
C GLY A 156 -12.41 -7.83 7.62
N ARG A 157 -13.37 -7.09 7.05
CA ARG A 157 -13.09 -6.02 6.08
C ARG A 157 -14.11 -4.89 6.17
N ILE A 158 -13.67 -3.71 5.77
CA ILE A 158 -14.53 -2.52 5.58
C ILE A 158 -14.48 -2.19 4.08
N VAL A 159 -15.64 -2.04 3.43
CA VAL A 159 -15.75 -1.86 1.98
C VAL A 159 -16.48 -0.56 1.66
N GLU A 160 -15.87 0.27 0.82
CA GLU A 160 -16.29 1.61 0.38
C GLU A 160 -16.43 2.59 1.54
N SER A 161 -17.42 2.39 2.39
CA SER A 161 -17.69 3.19 3.57
C SER A 161 -17.99 2.27 4.75
N PRO A 162 -17.69 2.66 5.98
CA PRO A 162 -18.05 1.88 7.15
C PRO A 162 -19.57 1.73 7.28
N ILE A 163 -20.02 0.68 7.97
CA ILE A 163 -21.42 0.47 8.32
C ILE A 163 -21.81 1.42 9.47
N GLY A 164 -20.98 1.51 10.49
CA GLY A 164 -21.07 2.52 11.54
C GLY A 164 -20.08 3.66 11.28
N THR A 165 -19.00 3.69 12.03
CA THR A 165 -17.82 4.52 11.81
C THR A 165 -16.61 3.62 11.53
N LEU A 166 -15.53 4.16 10.99
CA LEU A 166 -14.31 3.37 10.78
C LEU A 166 -13.81 2.75 12.10
N GLU A 167 -13.91 3.51 13.18
CA GLU A 167 -13.49 3.06 14.51
C GLU A 167 -14.40 1.96 15.06
N SER A 168 -15.72 2.10 14.92
CA SER A 168 -16.66 1.07 15.39
C SER A 168 -16.50 -0.21 14.60
N ASP A 169 -16.38 -0.12 13.27
CA ASP A 169 -16.23 -1.29 12.42
C ASP A 169 -14.88 -2.01 12.67
N LEU A 170 -13.79 -1.25 12.91
CA LEU A 170 -12.52 -1.84 13.32
C LEU A 170 -12.61 -2.54 14.69
N LEU A 171 -13.30 -1.94 15.65
CA LEU A 171 -13.53 -2.54 16.97
C LEU A 171 -14.40 -3.81 16.86
N GLU A 172 -15.44 -3.80 16.03
CA GLU A 172 -16.26 -4.99 15.78
C GLU A 172 -15.45 -6.12 15.15
N ILE A 173 -14.53 -5.82 14.23
CA ILE A 173 -13.58 -6.80 13.66
C ILE A 173 -12.69 -7.38 14.76
N ASP A 174 -12.11 -6.53 15.63
CA ASP A 174 -11.27 -6.95 16.76
C ASP A 174 -12.04 -7.87 17.73
N LEU A 175 -13.30 -7.57 17.99
CA LEU A 175 -14.19 -8.38 18.84
C LEU A 175 -14.69 -9.68 18.17
N GLY A 176 -14.33 -9.93 16.90
CA GLY A 176 -14.74 -11.12 16.16
C GLY A 176 -16.18 -11.11 15.65
N ILE A 177 -16.80 -9.94 15.55
CA ILE A 177 -18.14 -9.70 14.99
C ILE A 177 -18.09 -8.72 13.82
N PRO A 178 -17.31 -9.02 12.75
CA PRO A 178 -17.05 -8.07 11.68
C PRO A 178 -18.35 -7.62 11.00
N PRO A 179 -18.42 -6.33 10.59
CA PRO A 179 -19.57 -5.80 9.89
C PRO A 179 -19.78 -6.52 8.56
N VAL A 180 -21.04 -6.69 8.18
CA VAL A 180 -21.40 -7.27 6.87
C VAL A 180 -21.53 -6.14 5.85
N PRO A 181 -20.69 -6.10 4.82
CA PRO A 181 -20.72 -5.05 3.82
C PRO A 181 -22.08 -4.94 3.11
N ASN A 182 -22.51 -3.73 2.78
CA ASN A 182 -23.84 -3.45 2.21
C ASN A 182 -24.15 -4.25 0.93
N TYR A 183 -23.14 -4.58 0.11
CA TYR A 183 -23.34 -5.38 -1.09
C TYR A 183 -23.52 -6.89 -0.83
N ALA A 184 -23.33 -7.34 0.40
CA ALA A 184 -23.47 -8.74 0.82
C ALA A 184 -24.77 -8.98 1.64
N GLN A 185 -25.61 -7.94 1.76
CA GLN A 185 -26.91 -8.00 2.42
C GLN A 185 -28.02 -8.38 1.47
#